data_11fc2feca49bd493abc581b7fad5f6e4
#
_entry.id   11fc2feca49bd493abc581b7fad5f6e4
#
_cell.length_a   1.000
_cell.length_b   1.000
_cell.length_c   1.000
_cell.angle_alpha   90.00
_cell.angle_beta   90.00
_cell.angle_gamma   90.00
#
_symmetry.space_group_name_H-M   'P 1'
#
loop_
_entity.id
_entity.type
_entity.pdbx_description
1 polymer ?
#
loop_
_entity_poly.entity_id
_entity_poly.type
_entity_poly.pdbx_seq_one_letter_code
_entity_poly.pdbx_strand_id
1 'polypeptide(L)'
;ERFGGVCNLRFDDTNPTKEKEEFVEAIKDDIHWLGFNYANVYYASEQYDQIYEFALDLIRRGLAYVDDLSKEEIREYRGTLTQPGKNSPYRDRTPEEKYIEIPEIRTIRKTHSI
;
A
#
# COMPACT_ATOMS: atom_id res chain seq x y z
N GLU A 1 12.36 -13.36 20.22
CA GLU A 1 13.04 -14.25 21.18
C GLU A 1 12.89 -15.72 20.81
N ARG A 2 11.65 -16.21 20.59
CA ARG A 2 11.36 -17.64 20.35
C ARG A 2 12.14 -18.27 19.18
N PHE A 3 12.45 -17.47 18.14
CA PHE A 3 13.11 -17.96 16.92
C PHE A 3 14.49 -17.33 16.69
N GLY A 4 15.01 -16.54 17.65
CA GLY A 4 16.30 -15.86 17.51
C GLY A 4 16.34 -14.81 16.40
N GLY A 5 15.19 -14.34 15.96
CA GLY A 5 15.07 -13.35 14.89
C GLY A 5 15.21 -11.91 15.38
N VAL A 6 15.24 -10.99 14.43
CA VAL A 6 15.26 -9.54 14.65
C VAL A 6 13.85 -8.99 14.49
N CYS A 7 13.40 -8.15 15.43
CA CYS A 7 12.14 -7.43 15.34
C CYS A 7 12.39 -6.02 14.80
N ASN A 8 11.64 -5.63 13.79
CA ASN A 8 11.63 -4.27 13.26
C ASN A 8 10.25 -3.66 13.46
N LEU A 9 10.21 -2.36 13.75
CA LEU A 9 8.99 -1.57 13.84
C LEU A 9 8.81 -0.78 12.56
N ARG A 10 7.66 -0.92 11.91
CA ARG A 10 7.32 -0.17 10.69
C ARG A 10 6.04 0.62 10.91
N PHE A 11 6.09 1.89 10.60
CA PHE A 11 4.95 2.78 10.53
C PHE A 11 4.50 2.93 9.08
N ASP A 12 3.22 2.67 8.83
CA ASP A 12 2.59 2.88 7.51
C ASP A 12 2.00 4.30 7.44
N ASP A 13 2.86 5.28 7.57
CA ASP A 13 2.59 6.72 7.64
C ASP A 13 2.27 7.31 6.24
N THR A 14 1.33 6.72 5.53
CA THR A 14 0.97 7.10 4.16
C THR A 14 -0.11 8.19 4.09
N ASN A 15 -0.64 8.63 5.23
CA ASN A 15 -1.65 9.68 5.31
C ASN A 15 -1.21 10.81 6.27
N PRO A 16 -0.51 11.84 5.77
CA PRO A 16 0.05 12.91 6.60
C PRO A 16 -1.01 13.72 7.37
N THR A 17 -2.28 13.65 7.00
CA THR A 17 -3.35 14.38 7.69
C THR A 17 -3.88 13.67 8.94
N LYS A 18 -3.57 12.39 9.11
CA LYS A 18 -4.06 11.57 10.22
C LYS A 18 -2.98 11.15 11.20
N GLU A 19 -1.72 11.28 10.82
CA GLU A 19 -0.60 10.78 11.59
C GLU A 19 0.04 11.93 12.36
N LYS A 20 0.08 11.76 13.68
CA LYS A 20 0.71 12.70 14.59
C LYS A 20 1.91 12.04 15.22
N GLU A 21 3.00 12.78 15.33
CA GLU A 21 4.25 12.34 15.96
C GLU A 21 4.02 11.82 17.39
N GLU A 22 3.08 12.41 18.13
CA GLU A 22 2.70 11.96 19.47
C GLU A 22 2.22 10.49 19.52
N PHE A 23 1.54 10.00 18.47
CA PHE A 23 1.11 8.61 18.41
C PHE A 23 2.26 7.66 18.11
N VAL A 24 3.23 8.08 17.31
CA VAL A 24 4.43 7.30 17.01
C VAL A 24 5.23 7.06 18.28
N GLU A 25 5.45 8.11 19.08
CA GLU A 25 6.17 8.00 20.35
C GLU A 25 5.41 7.15 21.38
N ALA A 26 4.07 7.34 21.49
CA ALA A 26 3.24 6.51 22.36
C ALA A 26 3.33 5.02 21.99
N ILE A 27 3.30 4.66 20.70
CA ILE A 27 3.45 3.25 20.24
C ILE A 27 4.83 2.70 20.61
N LYS A 28 5.89 3.48 20.48
CA LYS A 28 7.24 3.07 20.88
C LYS A 28 7.33 2.81 22.36
N ASP A 29 6.74 3.69 23.18
CA ASP A 29 6.70 3.56 24.64
C ASP A 29 5.89 2.33 25.05
N ASP A 30 4.75 2.06 24.44
CA ASP A 30 3.91 0.89 24.71
C ASP A 30 4.65 -0.42 24.40
N ILE A 31 5.43 -0.47 23.31
CA ILE A 31 6.24 -1.65 22.97
C ILE A 31 7.29 -1.91 24.05
N HIS A 32 7.99 -0.87 24.51
CA HIS A 32 8.97 -0.98 25.59
C HIS A 32 8.31 -1.36 26.92
N TRP A 33 7.15 -0.79 27.22
CA TRP A 33 6.39 -1.14 28.43
C TRP A 33 5.98 -2.62 28.45
N LEU A 34 5.65 -3.19 27.29
CA LEU A 34 5.38 -4.63 27.14
C LEU A 34 6.64 -5.51 27.26
N GLY A 35 7.82 -4.92 27.41
CA GLY A 35 9.09 -5.64 27.56
C GLY A 35 9.72 -6.07 26.24
N PHE A 36 9.28 -5.52 25.09
CA PHE A 36 9.85 -5.82 23.78
C PHE A 36 10.81 -4.71 23.32
N ASN A 37 11.80 -5.12 22.52
CA ASN A 37 12.73 -4.22 21.86
C ASN A 37 12.66 -4.46 20.35
N TYR A 38 12.84 -3.39 19.60
CA TYR A 38 12.99 -3.42 18.14
C TYR A 38 14.40 -2.96 17.75
N ALA A 39 14.95 -3.55 16.70
CA ALA A 39 16.29 -3.22 16.22
C ALA A 39 16.28 -1.97 15.33
N ASN A 40 15.24 -1.82 14.50
CA ASN A 40 15.12 -0.72 13.56
C ASN A 40 13.68 -0.18 13.54
N VAL A 41 13.57 1.10 13.19
CA VAL A 41 12.30 1.79 12.91
C VAL A 41 12.31 2.21 11.46
N TYR A 42 11.21 1.94 10.75
CA TYR A 42 11.02 2.28 9.35
C TYR A 42 9.72 3.06 9.17
N TYR A 43 9.73 4.02 8.28
CA TYR A 43 8.55 4.78 7.87
C TYR A 43 8.26 4.51 6.39
N ALA A 44 7.02 4.21 6.05
CA ALA A 44 6.63 3.95 4.67
C ALA A 44 6.83 5.20 3.79
N SER A 45 6.62 6.40 4.35
CA SER A 45 6.82 7.67 3.66
C SER A 45 8.26 7.88 3.17
N GLU A 46 9.26 7.36 3.87
CA GLU A 46 10.67 7.44 3.48
C GLU A 46 11.00 6.57 2.27
N GLN A 47 10.10 5.65 1.89
CA GLN A 47 10.30 4.68 0.82
C GLN A 47 9.41 4.94 -0.40
N TYR A 48 8.78 6.11 -0.52
CA TYR A 48 7.83 6.39 -1.61
C TYR A 48 8.45 6.23 -3.00
N ASP A 49 9.68 6.70 -3.20
CA ASP A 49 10.35 6.56 -4.49
C ASP A 49 10.56 5.07 -4.86
N GLN A 50 10.98 4.27 -3.89
CA GLN A 50 11.18 2.83 -4.10
C GLN A 50 9.84 2.10 -4.32
N ILE A 51 8.80 2.46 -3.58
CA ILE A 51 7.44 1.92 -3.74
C ILE A 51 6.90 2.26 -5.14
N TYR A 52 7.15 3.48 -5.61
CA TYR A 52 6.78 3.93 -6.95
C TYR A 52 7.47 3.10 -8.04
N GLU A 53 8.79 2.89 -7.94
CA GLU A 53 9.53 2.04 -8.89
C GLU A 53 9.03 0.59 -8.89
N PHE A 54 8.70 0.02 -7.74
CA PHE A 54 8.09 -1.30 -7.65
C PHE A 54 6.73 -1.34 -8.33
N ALA A 55 5.92 -0.30 -8.18
CA ALA A 55 4.63 -0.19 -8.84
C ALA A 55 4.78 -0.15 -10.37
N LEU A 56 5.74 0.62 -10.88
CA LEU A 56 6.08 0.66 -12.30
C LEU A 56 6.54 -0.71 -12.84
N ASP A 57 7.39 -1.41 -12.08
CA ASP A 57 7.83 -2.76 -12.46
C ASP A 57 6.63 -3.73 -12.56
N LEU A 58 5.73 -3.71 -11.60
CA LEU A 58 4.52 -4.54 -11.63
C LEU A 58 3.64 -4.22 -12.85
N ILE A 59 3.50 -2.96 -13.23
CA ILE A 59 2.74 -2.54 -14.41
C ILE A 59 3.42 -3.04 -15.67
N ARG A 60 4.75 -2.88 -15.82
CA ARG A 60 5.53 -3.38 -16.97
C ARG A 60 5.39 -4.90 -17.15
N ARG A 61 5.33 -5.63 -16.05
CA ARG A 61 5.13 -7.09 -16.03
C ARG A 61 3.67 -7.52 -16.21
N GLY A 62 2.74 -6.59 -16.38
CA GLY A 62 1.31 -6.89 -16.53
C GLY A 62 0.63 -7.37 -15.24
N LEU A 63 1.28 -7.25 -14.09
CA LEU A 63 0.81 -7.72 -12.78
C LEU A 63 0.00 -6.66 -12.02
N ALA A 64 0.00 -5.43 -12.51
CA ALA A 64 -0.79 -4.32 -11.98
C ALA A 64 -1.32 -3.44 -13.12
N TYR A 65 -2.28 -2.61 -12.82
CA TYR A 65 -2.84 -1.64 -13.75
C TYR A 65 -3.24 -0.37 -12.99
N VAL A 66 -3.28 0.76 -13.73
CA VAL A 66 -3.82 2.03 -13.22
C VAL A 66 -5.34 1.99 -13.35
N ASP A 67 -6.04 2.24 -12.26
CA ASP A 67 -7.50 2.27 -12.20
C ASP A 67 -7.99 3.71 -12.12
N ASP A 68 -8.74 4.13 -13.12
CA ASP A 68 -9.29 5.48 -13.25
C ASP A 68 -10.71 5.61 -12.68
N LEU A 69 -11.21 4.59 -11.98
CA LEU A 69 -12.49 4.66 -11.30
C LEU A 69 -12.48 5.74 -10.20
N SER A 70 -13.58 6.46 -10.07
CA SER A 70 -13.81 7.36 -8.93
C SER A 70 -13.90 6.59 -7.61
N LYS A 71 -13.80 7.30 -6.47
CA LYS A 71 -13.91 6.68 -5.14
C LYS A 71 -15.27 5.99 -4.93
N GLU A 72 -16.32 6.55 -5.50
CA GLU A 72 -17.68 6.04 -5.46
C GLU A 72 -17.79 4.73 -6.26
N GLU A 73 -17.32 4.74 -7.50
CA GLU A 73 -17.27 3.55 -8.35
C GLU A 73 -16.40 2.44 -7.75
N ILE A 74 -15.25 2.79 -7.17
CA ILE A 74 -14.40 1.82 -6.46
C ILE A 74 -15.17 1.12 -5.33
N ARG A 75 -16.01 1.84 -4.58
CA ARG A 75 -16.84 1.24 -3.52
C ARG A 75 -17.87 0.26 -4.08
N GLU A 76 -18.51 0.60 -5.19
CA GLU A 76 -19.47 -0.28 -5.87
C GLU A 76 -18.79 -1.54 -6.43
N TYR A 77 -17.61 -1.37 -7.07
CA TYR A 77 -16.86 -2.47 -7.68
C TYR A 77 -16.21 -3.39 -6.67
N ARG A 78 -15.88 -2.90 -5.47
CA ARG A 78 -15.19 -3.67 -4.42
C ARG A 78 -16.00 -4.88 -3.95
N GLY A 79 -17.33 -4.80 -3.95
CA GLY A 79 -18.19 -5.78 -3.34
C GLY A 79 -18.24 -5.69 -1.80
N THR A 80 -18.78 -6.72 -1.17
CA THR A 80 -18.94 -6.83 0.28
C THR A 80 -18.38 -8.16 0.78
N LEU A 81 -18.49 -8.43 2.08
CA LEU A 81 -18.10 -9.72 2.66
C LEU A 81 -18.92 -10.90 2.12
N THR A 82 -20.11 -10.64 1.60
CA THR A 82 -21.05 -11.64 1.11
C THR A 82 -21.28 -11.60 -0.40
N GLN A 83 -20.82 -10.54 -1.07
CA GLN A 83 -20.96 -10.35 -2.51
C GLN A 83 -19.60 -10.12 -3.13
N PRO A 84 -19.18 -10.94 -4.12
CA PRO A 84 -17.89 -10.73 -4.80
C PRO A 84 -17.87 -9.39 -5.54
N GLY A 85 -16.69 -8.79 -5.61
CA GLY A 85 -16.48 -7.58 -6.38
C GLY A 85 -16.52 -7.81 -7.88
N LYS A 86 -16.60 -6.72 -8.63
CA LYS A 86 -16.54 -6.71 -10.09
C LYS A 86 -15.17 -6.26 -10.57
N ASN A 87 -14.72 -6.77 -11.71
CA ASN A 87 -13.49 -6.28 -12.34
C ASN A 87 -13.68 -4.84 -12.83
N SER A 88 -12.66 -4.01 -12.64
CA SER A 88 -12.63 -2.69 -13.25
C SER A 88 -12.53 -2.82 -14.78
N PRO A 89 -13.18 -1.94 -15.56
CA PRO A 89 -13.03 -1.90 -17.01
C PRO A 89 -11.60 -1.55 -17.45
N TYR A 90 -10.79 -0.98 -16.57
CA TYR A 90 -9.40 -0.62 -16.84
C TYR A 90 -8.40 -1.76 -16.62
N ARG A 91 -8.87 -2.91 -16.13
CA ARG A 91 -8.03 -4.06 -15.80
C ARG A 91 -7.26 -4.61 -17.00
N ASP A 92 -7.91 -4.69 -18.15
CA ASP A 92 -7.41 -5.37 -19.34
C ASP A 92 -6.68 -4.42 -20.33
N ARG A 93 -6.33 -3.20 -19.91
CA ARG A 93 -5.47 -2.29 -20.68
C ARG A 93 -4.12 -2.93 -21.01
N THR A 94 -3.57 -2.62 -22.17
CA THR A 94 -2.20 -3.06 -22.51
C THR A 94 -1.16 -2.42 -21.58
N PRO A 95 0.03 -3.01 -21.43
CA PRO A 95 1.11 -2.41 -20.63
C PRO A 95 1.47 -0.98 -21.09
N GLU A 96 1.44 -0.72 -22.40
CA GLU A 96 1.71 0.59 -22.98
C GLU A 96 0.66 1.61 -22.57
N GLU A 97 -0.62 1.26 -22.66
CA GLU A 97 -1.72 2.12 -22.21
C GLU A 97 -1.71 2.35 -20.70
N LYS A 98 -1.25 1.36 -19.94
CA LYS A 98 -1.10 1.46 -18.47
C LYS A 98 0.04 2.39 -18.06
N TYR A 99 1.04 2.60 -18.93
CA TYR A 99 2.25 3.34 -18.63
C TYR A 99 2.18 4.83 -19.03
N ILE A 100 1.37 5.18 -20.05
CA ILE A 100 1.40 6.49 -20.72
C ILE A 100 0.88 7.63 -19.83
N GLU A 101 0.15 7.37 -18.76
CA GLU A 101 -0.46 8.42 -17.96
C GLU A 101 -0.27 8.19 -16.44
N ILE A 102 0.93 8.44 -15.92
CA ILE A 102 1.14 8.66 -14.50
C ILE A 102 1.61 10.11 -14.24
N PRO A 103 0.74 11.11 -14.41
CA PRO A 103 0.84 12.35 -13.70
C PRO A 103 -0.23 12.32 -12.61
N GLU A 104 0.21 12.36 -11.37
CA GLU A 104 -0.59 12.48 -10.14
C GLU A 104 -1.35 11.23 -9.70
N ILE A 105 -1.02 10.80 -8.49
CA ILE A 105 -1.69 9.87 -7.54
C ILE A 105 -2.94 9.16 -8.10
N ARG A 106 -2.73 8.19 -8.99
CA ARG A 106 -3.78 7.28 -9.43
C ARG A 106 -3.72 5.97 -8.67
N THR A 107 -4.85 5.32 -8.49
CA THR A 107 -4.92 4.04 -7.79
C THR A 107 -4.30 2.92 -8.62
N ILE A 108 -3.22 2.31 -8.15
CA ILE A 108 -2.59 1.15 -8.78
C ILE A 108 -3.19 -0.13 -8.17
N ARG A 109 -3.64 -1.06 -9.01
CA ARG A 109 -4.25 -2.32 -8.60
C ARG A 109 -3.55 -3.54 -9.19
N LYS A 110 -3.54 -4.64 -8.45
CA LYS A 110 -3.08 -5.94 -8.93
C LYS A 110 -4.05 -6.53 -9.98
N THR A 111 -3.52 -7.17 -11.00
CA THR A 111 -4.31 -7.82 -12.06
C THR A 111 -4.92 -9.15 -11.63
N HIS A 112 -4.35 -9.80 -10.62
CA HIS A 112 -4.86 -11.06 -10.09
C HIS A 112 -5.21 -10.89 -8.61
N SER A 113 -6.43 -11.28 -8.26
CA SER A 113 -6.78 -11.59 -6.87
C SER A 113 -6.16 -12.95 -6.53
N ILE A 114 -5.43 -13.00 -5.42
CA ILE A 114 -5.04 -14.27 -4.80
C ILE A 114 -6.26 -14.86 -4.14
#